data_a408179bb15d4e991fa9d7796777a0c9
#
_entry.id   a408179bb15d4e991fa9d7796777a0c9
#
_cell.length_a   1.000
_cell.length_b   1.000
_cell.length_c   1.000
_cell.angle_alpha   90.00
_cell.angle_beta   90.00
_cell.angle_gamma   90.00
#
_symmetry.space_group_name_H-M   'P 1'
#
loop_
_entity.id
_entity.type
_entity.pdbx_description
1 polymer ?
#
loop_
_entity_poly.entity_id
_entity_poly.type
_entity_poly.pdbx_seq_one_letter_code
_entity_poly.pdbx_strand_id
1 'polypeptide(L)'
;MIFLDASALIAIIAAEPEAAELADIIEAERTRLCSALSVWETVAGLCRSYTFSVPAARQHAGRFLLVGKFQFVGIGEREYEIAADAYAQYGKGRHPAALNMGDCYAYACARANRAKLLFKGDDFTKTDIPAAG
;
A
#
# COMPACT_ATOMS: atom_id res chain seq x y z
N MET A 1 -8.73 -0.74 11.43
CA MET A 1 -7.80 -1.62 10.68
C MET A 1 -7.46 -0.98 9.36
N ILE A 2 -6.18 -0.89 9.06
CA ILE A 2 -5.70 -0.34 7.80
C ILE A 2 -4.79 -1.34 7.08
N PHE A 3 -4.80 -1.27 5.75
CA PHE A 3 -3.79 -1.90 4.91
C PHE A 3 -2.92 -0.80 4.29
N LEU A 4 -1.61 -0.96 4.36
CA LEU A 4 -0.63 0.02 3.92
C LEU A 4 -0.23 -0.24 2.47
N ASP A 5 -0.60 0.69 1.58
CA ASP A 5 -0.11 0.68 0.20
C ASP A 5 1.35 1.14 0.14
N ALA A 6 2.08 0.67 -0.86
CA ALA A 6 3.47 1.07 -1.06
C ALA A 6 3.63 2.59 -1.19
N SER A 7 2.68 3.28 -1.82
CA SER A 7 2.73 4.74 -1.99
C SER A 7 2.84 5.47 -0.65
N ALA A 8 2.11 5.01 0.36
CA ALA A 8 2.15 5.61 1.69
C ALA A 8 3.47 5.31 2.41
N LEU A 9 3.96 4.08 2.32
CA LEU A 9 5.21 3.69 2.97
C LEU A 9 6.42 4.39 2.35
N ILE A 10 6.44 4.52 1.03
CA ILE A 10 7.47 5.29 0.33
C ILE A 10 7.44 6.76 0.80
N ALA A 11 6.27 7.37 0.87
CA ALA A 11 6.14 8.76 1.28
C ALA A 11 6.68 8.99 2.69
N ILE A 12 6.44 8.06 3.61
CA ILE A 12 6.92 8.18 4.99
C ILE A 12 8.44 8.01 5.03
N ILE A 13 8.99 6.98 4.41
CA ILE A 13 10.44 6.70 4.45
C ILE A 13 11.23 7.80 3.74
N ALA A 14 10.74 8.28 2.60
CA ALA A 14 11.39 9.33 1.83
C ALA A 14 11.10 10.74 2.36
N ALA A 15 10.34 10.87 3.44
CA ALA A 15 9.98 12.15 4.05
C ALA A 15 9.30 13.11 3.07
N GLU A 16 8.37 12.59 2.26
CA GLU A 16 7.56 13.42 1.37
C GLU A 16 6.62 14.33 2.18
N PRO A 17 6.04 15.40 1.58
CA PRO A 17 5.22 16.35 2.33
C PRO A 17 4.07 15.73 3.14
N GLU A 18 3.52 14.62 2.69
CA GLU A 18 2.40 13.93 3.35
C GLU A 18 2.83 13.00 4.48
N ALA A 19 4.14 12.82 4.72
CA ALA A 19 4.67 11.81 5.65
C ALA A 19 4.10 11.95 7.07
N ALA A 20 4.04 13.16 7.61
CA ALA A 20 3.55 13.38 8.98
C ALA A 20 2.06 13.04 9.10
N GLU A 21 1.25 13.46 8.14
CA GLU A 21 -0.19 13.15 8.12
C GLU A 21 -0.44 11.63 8.02
N LEU A 22 0.30 10.96 7.14
CA LEU A 22 0.18 9.51 6.98
C LEU A 22 0.61 8.77 8.25
N ALA A 23 1.68 9.23 8.90
CA ALA A 23 2.13 8.65 10.16
C ALA A 23 1.09 8.82 11.28
N ASP A 24 0.42 9.96 11.34
CA ASP A 24 -0.65 10.21 12.31
C ASP A 24 -1.84 9.26 12.10
N ILE A 25 -2.20 8.99 10.85
CA ILE A 25 -3.27 8.05 10.53
C ILE A 25 -2.89 6.63 11.00
N ILE A 26 -1.66 6.21 10.77
CA ILE A 26 -1.16 4.91 11.22
C ILE A 26 -1.21 4.82 12.74
N GLU A 27 -0.76 5.87 13.42
CA GLU A 27 -0.72 5.92 14.90
C GLU A 27 -2.10 5.74 15.52
N ALA A 28 -3.13 6.23 14.87
CA ALA A 28 -4.51 6.12 15.34
C ALA A 28 -5.12 4.73 15.16
N GLU A 29 -4.46 3.84 14.39
CA GLU A 29 -5.01 2.53 14.07
C GLU A 29 -4.33 1.43 14.88
N ARG A 30 -5.14 0.51 15.42
CA ARG A 30 -4.63 -0.62 16.23
C ARG A 30 -4.09 -1.76 15.37
N THR A 31 -4.80 -2.11 14.30
CA THR A 31 -4.43 -3.22 13.44
C THR A 31 -3.92 -2.66 12.12
N ARG A 32 -2.67 -2.99 11.84
CA ARG A 32 -1.91 -2.44 10.72
C ARG A 32 -1.41 -3.59 9.87
N LEU A 33 -1.84 -3.61 8.61
CA LEU A 33 -1.58 -4.70 7.68
C LEU A 33 -0.70 -4.26 6.53
N CYS A 34 0.12 -5.17 6.04
CA CYS A 34 0.88 -5.04 4.80
C CYS A 34 0.92 -6.39 4.10
N SER A 35 1.52 -6.45 2.93
CA SER A 35 1.75 -7.70 2.23
C SER A 35 3.18 -7.76 1.71
N ALA A 36 3.65 -8.95 1.37
CA ALA A 36 4.95 -9.12 0.74
C ALA A 36 5.07 -8.27 -0.53
N LEU A 37 3.99 -8.18 -1.30
CA LEU A 37 3.99 -7.39 -2.54
C LEU A 37 4.09 -5.89 -2.25
N SER A 38 3.31 -5.36 -1.32
CA SER A 38 3.36 -3.93 -1.00
C SER A 38 4.72 -3.52 -0.43
N VAL A 39 5.35 -4.39 0.35
CA VAL A 39 6.69 -4.13 0.89
C VAL A 39 7.75 -4.21 -0.21
N TRP A 40 7.66 -5.20 -1.10
CA TRP A 40 8.56 -5.30 -2.25
C TRP A 40 8.45 -4.06 -3.16
N GLU A 41 7.25 -3.61 -3.44
CA GLU A 41 7.03 -2.39 -4.23
C GLU A 41 7.61 -1.15 -3.56
N THR A 42 7.55 -1.09 -2.23
CA THR A 42 8.18 -0.02 -1.47
C THR A 42 9.68 0.00 -1.67
N VAL A 43 10.33 -1.16 -1.55
CA VAL A 43 11.78 -1.28 -1.78
C VAL A 43 12.13 -0.87 -3.20
N ALA A 44 11.42 -1.42 -4.19
CA ALA A 44 11.67 -1.09 -5.59
C ALA A 44 11.45 0.41 -5.90
N GLY A 45 10.42 0.99 -5.33
CA GLY A 45 10.11 2.42 -5.50
C GLY A 45 11.15 3.34 -4.89
N LEU A 46 11.66 3.01 -3.71
CA LEU A 46 12.75 3.76 -3.06
C LEU A 46 14.02 3.71 -3.89
N CYS A 47 14.35 2.56 -4.46
CA CYS A 47 15.53 2.42 -5.33
C CYS A 47 15.37 3.22 -6.63
N ARG A 48 14.20 3.16 -7.24
CA ARG A 48 13.94 3.81 -8.52
C ARG A 48 13.85 5.33 -8.42
N SER A 49 13.20 5.83 -7.38
CA SER A 49 12.85 7.26 -7.28
C SER A 49 13.74 8.04 -6.33
N TYR A 50 14.47 7.40 -5.42
CA TYR A 50 15.18 8.05 -4.32
C TYR A 50 16.60 7.55 -4.09
N THR A 51 17.26 6.99 -5.03
CA THR A 51 18.67 6.57 -4.95
C THR A 51 19.03 5.67 -3.77
N PHE A 52 18.07 4.98 -3.15
CA PHE A 52 18.34 4.01 -2.12
C PHE A 52 18.99 2.76 -2.75
N SER A 53 19.97 2.18 -2.05
CA SER A 53 20.37 0.82 -2.37
C SER A 53 19.30 -0.17 -1.90
N VAL A 54 19.28 -1.36 -2.48
CA VAL A 54 18.32 -2.40 -2.03
C VAL A 54 18.50 -2.72 -0.53
N PRO A 55 19.73 -2.93 -0.02
CA PRO A 55 19.89 -3.16 1.42
C PRO A 55 19.39 -2.00 2.29
N ALA A 56 19.64 -0.76 1.91
CA ALA A 56 19.16 0.40 2.67
C ALA A 56 17.63 0.50 2.64
N ALA A 57 17.02 0.33 1.48
CA ALA A 57 15.56 0.35 1.35
C ALA A 57 14.91 -0.75 2.19
N ARG A 58 15.46 -1.97 2.15
CA ARG A 58 14.99 -3.09 2.98
C ARG A 58 15.11 -2.79 4.46
N GLN A 59 16.21 -2.20 4.88
CA GLN A 59 16.45 -1.86 6.29
C GLN A 59 15.42 -0.84 6.78
N HIS A 60 15.21 0.24 6.03
CA HIS A 60 14.24 1.26 6.39
C HIS A 60 12.81 0.72 6.43
N ALA A 61 12.40 0.00 5.41
CA ALA A 61 11.07 -0.59 5.36
C ALA A 61 10.86 -1.60 6.49
N GLY A 62 11.81 -2.52 6.68
CA GLY A 62 11.71 -3.55 7.71
C GLY A 62 11.63 -2.97 9.12
N ARG A 63 12.45 -1.96 9.42
CA ARG A 63 12.43 -1.30 10.72
C ARG A 63 11.10 -0.59 10.97
N PHE A 64 10.59 0.14 9.99
CA PHE A 64 9.31 0.82 10.12
C PHE A 64 8.18 -0.17 10.42
N LEU A 65 8.13 -1.27 9.68
CA LEU A 65 7.09 -2.27 9.83
C LEU A 65 7.20 -3.00 11.19
N LEU A 66 8.43 -3.28 11.64
CA LEU A 66 8.66 -3.93 12.92
C LEU A 66 8.25 -3.03 14.09
N VAL A 67 8.72 -1.79 14.10
CA VAL A 67 8.39 -0.81 15.16
C VAL A 67 6.89 -0.51 15.17
N GLY A 68 6.28 -0.38 13.99
CA GLY A 68 4.84 -0.14 13.83
C GLY A 68 3.97 -1.38 14.08
N LYS A 69 4.57 -2.53 14.33
CA LYS A 69 3.85 -3.79 14.57
C LYS A 69 2.90 -4.16 13.44
N PHE A 70 3.33 -3.98 12.21
CA PHE A 70 2.56 -4.37 11.03
C PHE A 70 2.52 -5.89 10.90
N GLN A 71 1.36 -6.39 10.50
CA GLN A 71 1.16 -7.81 10.22
C GLN A 71 1.15 -8.03 8.72
N PHE A 72 1.92 -9.01 8.24
CA PHE A 72 1.88 -9.44 6.86
C PHE A 72 0.66 -10.32 6.64
N VAL A 73 -0.19 -9.96 5.68
CA VAL A 73 -1.31 -10.81 5.25
C VAL A 73 -0.92 -11.54 3.98
N GLY A 74 -1.43 -12.76 3.82
CA GLY A 74 -1.17 -13.57 2.63
C GLY A 74 -1.95 -13.08 1.41
N ILE A 75 -1.39 -13.38 0.24
CA ILE A 75 -2.07 -13.19 -1.04
C ILE A 75 -2.32 -14.58 -1.61
N GLY A 76 -3.58 -14.99 -1.61
CA GLY A 76 -3.99 -16.29 -2.12
C GLY A 76 -5.08 -16.16 -3.17
N GLU A 77 -5.83 -17.24 -3.38
CA GLU A 77 -6.85 -17.29 -4.42
C GLU A 77 -7.92 -16.21 -4.24
N ARG A 78 -8.37 -15.97 -2.99
CA ARG A 78 -9.37 -14.95 -2.71
C ARG A 78 -8.89 -13.56 -3.14
N GLU A 79 -7.67 -13.21 -2.80
CA GLU A 79 -7.07 -11.92 -3.14
C GLU A 79 -6.87 -11.80 -4.66
N TYR A 80 -6.45 -12.88 -5.32
CA TYR A 80 -6.34 -12.90 -6.76
C TYR A 80 -7.69 -12.60 -7.42
N GLU A 81 -8.75 -13.23 -6.99
CA GLU A 81 -10.09 -13.02 -7.59
C GLU A 81 -10.55 -11.57 -7.42
N ILE A 82 -10.38 -11.00 -6.23
CA ILE A 82 -10.72 -9.60 -5.98
C ILE A 82 -9.84 -8.66 -6.82
N ALA A 83 -8.54 -8.96 -6.94
CA ALA A 83 -7.63 -8.15 -7.74
C ALA A 83 -7.99 -8.19 -9.23
N ALA A 84 -8.39 -9.35 -9.75
CA ALA A 84 -8.83 -9.49 -11.13
C ALA A 84 -10.10 -8.69 -11.40
N ASP A 85 -11.06 -8.74 -10.47
CA ASP A 85 -12.29 -7.93 -10.56
C ASP A 85 -11.96 -6.43 -10.49
N ALA A 86 -11.04 -6.03 -9.62
CA ALA A 86 -10.59 -4.64 -9.52
C ALA A 86 -9.92 -4.18 -10.83
N TYR A 87 -9.14 -5.02 -11.46
CA TYR A 87 -8.53 -4.71 -12.75
C TYR A 87 -9.61 -4.54 -13.84
N ALA A 88 -10.58 -5.43 -13.88
CA ALA A 88 -11.67 -5.34 -14.85
C ALA A 88 -12.45 -4.02 -14.71
N GLN A 89 -12.64 -3.55 -13.48
CA GLN A 89 -13.45 -2.38 -13.17
C GLN A 89 -12.62 -1.08 -13.19
N TYR A 90 -11.41 -1.08 -12.66
CA TYR A 90 -10.62 0.12 -12.42
C TYR A 90 -9.23 0.11 -13.07
N GLY A 91 -8.90 -0.91 -13.83
CA GLY A 91 -7.56 -1.13 -14.34
C GLY A 91 -7.08 -0.07 -15.33
N LYS A 92 -5.76 0.04 -15.44
CA LYS A 92 -5.09 0.90 -16.41
C LYS A 92 -5.56 0.55 -17.83
N GLY A 93 -5.95 1.57 -18.59
CA GLY A 93 -6.51 1.39 -19.93
C GLY A 93 -8.00 1.07 -19.94
N ARG A 94 -8.65 0.93 -18.78
CA ARG A 94 -10.08 0.58 -18.64
C ARG A 94 -10.87 1.64 -17.89
N HIS A 95 -10.20 2.36 -16.97
CA HIS A 95 -10.87 3.30 -16.06
C HIS A 95 -9.90 4.42 -15.67
N PRO A 96 -10.38 5.65 -15.39
CA PRO A 96 -9.50 6.76 -14.98
C PRO A 96 -8.66 6.49 -13.73
N ALA A 97 -9.07 5.60 -12.82
CA ALA A 97 -8.25 5.19 -11.68
C ALA A 97 -6.93 4.55 -12.12
N ALA A 98 -6.92 3.91 -13.30
CA ALA A 98 -5.71 3.39 -13.94
C ALA A 98 -4.89 2.47 -13.02
N LEU A 99 -5.55 1.58 -12.28
CA LEU A 99 -4.88 0.69 -11.34
C LEU A 99 -3.94 -0.28 -12.08
N ASN A 100 -2.70 -0.34 -11.62
CA ASN A 100 -1.73 -1.34 -12.06
C ASN A 100 -1.86 -2.62 -11.20
N MET A 101 -0.97 -3.61 -11.41
CA MET A 101 -1.00 -4.85 -10.67
C MET A 101 -0.89 -4.62 -9.15
N GLY A 102 0.10 -3.82 -8.73
CA GLY A 102 0.31 -3.54 -7.30
C GLY A 102 -0.90 -2.88 -6.66
N ASP A 103 -1.51 -1.92 -7.36
CA ASP A 103 -2.71 -1.23 -6.89
C ASP A 103 -3.89 -2.20 -6.75
N CYS A 104 -4.08 -3.09 -7.72
CA CYS A 104 -5.15 -4.08 -7.67
C CYS A 104 -4.99 -5.03 -6.49
N TYR A 105 -3.76 -5.44 -6.17
CA TYR A 105 -3.51 -6.30 -5.01
C TYR A 105 -3.59 -5.55 -3.69
N ALA A 106 -3.21 -4.28 -3.63
CA ALA A 106 -3.45 -3.46 -2.44
C ALA A 106 -4.95 -3.32 -2.17
N TYR A 107 -5.72 -3.02 -3.20
CA TYR A 107 -7.18 -3.02 -3.14
C TYR A 107 -7.72 -4.37 -2.64
N ALA A 108 -7.23 -5.46 -3.21
CA ALA A 108 -7.70 -6.81 -2.86
C ALA A 108 -7.37 -7.18 -1.41
N CYS A 109 -6.17 -6.88 -0.93
CA CYS A 109 -5.78 -7.16 0.44
C CYS A 109 -6.61 -6.36 1.44
N ALA A 110 -6.83 -5.08 1.15
CA ALA A 110 -7.68 -4.24 1.99
C ALA A 110 -9.11 -4.79 2.03
N ARG A 111 -9.68 -5.09 0.88
CA ARG A 111 -11.05 -5.60 0.78
C ARG A 111 -11.22 -6.95 1.47
N ALA A 112 -10.30 -7.89 1.21
CA ALA A 112 -10.37 -9.24 1.77
C ALA A 112 -10.27 -9.24 3.31
N ASN A 113 -9.54 -8.28 3.88
CA ASN A 113 -9.36 -8.16 5.32
C ASN A 113 -10.32 -7.15 5.95
N ARG A 114 -11.22 -6.55 5.18
CA ARG A 114 -12.16 -5.50 5.65
C ARG A 114 -11.42 -4.32 6.28
N ALA A 115 -10.26 -3.99 5.72
CA ALA A 115 -9.44 -2.88 6.16
C ALA A 115 -9.68 -1.67 5.26
N LYS A 116 -9.48 -0.48 5.82
CA LYS A 116 -9.34 0.73 5.01
C LYS A 116 -7.99 0.73 4.35
N LEU A 117 -7.88 1.36 3.19
CA LEU A 117 -6.61 1.46 2.46
C LEU A 117 -5.94 2.80 2.76
N LEU A 118 -4.68 2.74 3.22
CA LEU A 118 -3.85 3.93 3.40
C LEU A 118 -2.93 4.09 2.20
N PHE A 119 -3.06 5.20 1.49
CA PHE A 119 -2.34 5.47 0.26
C PHE A 119 -2.04 6.96 0.12
N LYS A 120 -1.08 7.27 -0.75
CA LYS A 120 -0.82 8.62 -1.23
C LYS A 120 -1.28 8.72 -2.69
N GLY A 121 -1.83 9.88 -3.07
CA GLY A 121 -2.27 10.14 -4.44
C GLY A 121 -3.78 9.98 -4.62
N ASP A 122 -4.22 10.08 -5.88
CA ASP A 122 -5.63 10.18 -6.21
C ASP A 122 -6.23 8.91 -6.84
N ASP A 123 -5.40 7.93 -7.20
CA ASP A 123 -5.87 6.78 -7.99
C ASP A 123 -6.98 6.00 -7.28
N PHE A 124 -6.76 5.67 -6.01
CA PHE A 124 -7.76 4.92 -5.24
C PHE A 124 -9.00 5.73 -4.89
N THR A 125 -8.93 7.07 -4.92
CA THR A 125 -10.11 7.92 -4.65
C THR A 125 -11.19 7.77 -5.71
N LYS A 126 -10.82 7.27 -6.88
CA LYS A 126 -11.73 7.02 -8.00
C LYS A 126 -12.34 5.62 -7.97
N THR A 127 -12.08 4.88 -6.91
CA THR A 127 -12.61 3.53 -6.67
C THR A 127 -13.58 3.53 -5.48
N ASP A 128 -14.15 2.37 -5.21
CA ASP A 128 -15.07 2.20 -4.07
C ASP A 128 -14.37 1.74 -2.78
N ILE A 129 -13.03 1.67 -2.76
CA ILE A 129 -12.32 1.21 -1.57
C ILE A 129 -12.38 2.26 -0.45
N PRO A 130 -12.76 1.89 0.77
CA PRO A 130 -12.72 2.84 1.89
C PRO A 130 -11.30 3.30 2.16
N ALA A 131 -11.10 4.62 2.15
CA ALA A 131 -9.80 5.23 2.43
C ALA A 131 -9.61 5.45 3.92
N ALA A 132 -8.36 5.28 4.40
CA ALA A 132 -7.96 5.64 5.75
C ALA A 132 -7.65 7.15 5.79
N GLY A 133 -8.09 7.80 6.84
CA GLY A 133 -7.91 9.25 7.01
C GLY A 133 -9.14 10.07 6.64
#